data_93228f3e2fb9c247884fcbbfa2266a06
#
_entry.id   93228f3e2fb9c247884fcbbfa2266a06
#
_cell.length_a   1.000
_cell.length_b   1.000
_cell.length_c   1.000
_cell.angle_alpha   90.00
_cell.angle_beta   90.00
_cell.angle_gamma   90.00
#
_symmetry.space_group_name_H-M   'P 1'
#
loop_
_entity.id
_entity.type
_entity.pdbx_description
1 polymer ?
#
loop_
_entity_poly.entity_id
_entity_poly.type
_entity_poly.pdbx_seq_one_letter_code
_entity_poly.pdbx_strand_id
1 'polypeptide(L)'
;MAQQSQFDADVIIVGGGPAGSTLGNLLGTYGVRTLILEREPDIIDYPRAVGMDDEALRAFQTTGLAEPLLKDMIQNTLLRYHHSNGKMFAEVGPKAKPFGWPRRNLFIQPLSEKVIRSGIARFSHITVLTGHEVETFTQDSEGVTLNVK
;
A
#
# COMPACT_ATOMS: atom_id res chain seq x y z
N MET A 1 32.97 -9.77 10.43
CA MET A 1 31.97 -10.84 10.15
C MET A 1 30.64 -10.32 10.60
N ALA A 2 29.68 -10.14 9.70
CA ALA A 2 28.32 -9.74 10.10
C ALA A 2 27.73 -10.92 10.90
N GLN A 3 27.24 -10.66 12.11
CA GLN A 3 26.55 -11.63 12.94
C GLN A 3 25.28 -12.06 12.20
N GLN A 4 25.16 -13.31 11.85
CA GLN A 4 23.96 -13.84 11.20
C GLN A 4 22.79 -13.62 12.16
N SER A 5 21.78 -12.90 11.71
CA SER A 5 20.61 -12.62 12.55
C SER A 5 19.93 -13.93 12.95
N GLN A 6 19.53 -14.03 14.21
CA GLN A 6 18.77 -15.15 14.74
C GLN A 6 17.35 -15.25 14.13
N PHE A 7 16.86 -14.16 13.55
CA PHE A 7 15.50 -14.06 13.01
C PHE A 7 15.52 -13.96 11.47
N ASP A 8 14.50 -14.51 10.83
CA ASP A 8 14.30 -14.44 9.39
C ASP A 8 14.12 -13.00 8.90
N ALA A 9 13.44 -12.16 9.68
CA ALA A 9 13.24 -10.74 9.42
C ALA A 9 13.14 -9.95 10.74
N ASP A 10 13.34 -8.64 10.68
CA ASP A 10 13.12 -7.73 11.81
C ASP A 10 11.63 -7.37 11.93
N VAL A 11 10.93 -7.36 10.80
CA VAL A 11 9.48 -7.14 10.72
C VAL A 11 8.86 -8.15 9.75
N ILE A 12 7.73 -8.75 10.15
CA ILE A 12 6.90 -9.56 9.27
C ILE A 12 5.57 -8.83 9.05
N ILE A 13 5.20 -8.65 7.79
CA ILE A 13 3.92 -8.08 7.38
C ILE A 13 3.02 -9.21 6.89
N VAL A 14 1.85 -9.36 7.51
CA VAL A 14 0.83 -10.32 7.08
C VAL A 14 -0.17 -9.60 6.19
N GLY A 15 -0.16 -9.97 4.90
CA GLY A 15 -0.96 -9.36 3.84
C GLY A 15 -0.16 -8.41 2.95
N GLY A 16 -0.05 -8.74 1.66
CA GLY A 16 0.66 -7.98 0.63
C GLY A 16 -0.25 -7.06 -0.20
N GLY A 17 -1.46 -6.74 0.29
CA GLY A 17 -2.37 -5.78 -0.33
C GLY A 17 -1.87 -4.32 -0.22
N PRO A 18 -2.72 -3.31 -0.55
CA PRO A 18 -2.30 -1.91 -0.59
C PRO A 18 -1.60 -1.42 0.68
N ALA A 19 -2.15 -1.74 1.85
CA ALA A 19 -1.57 -1.33 3.14
C ALA A 19 -0.22 -2.00 3.42
N GLY A 20 -0.15 -3.34 3.30
CA GLY A 20 1.08 -4.08 3.57
C GLY A 20 2.20 -3.74 2.59
N SER A 21 1.89 -3.63 1.30
CA SER A 21 2.87 -3.23 0.29
C SER A 21 3.34 -1.77 0.46
N THR A 22 2.46 -0.87 0.93
CA THR A 22 2.86 0.51 1.27
C THR A 22 3.81 0.51 2.46
N LEU A 23 3.47 -0.23 3.53
CA LEU A 23 4.34 -0.38 4.69
C LEU A 23 5.69 -0.99 4.30
N GLY A 24 5.69 -2.01 3.42
CA GLY A 24 6.91 -2.59 2.88
C GLY A 24 7.81 -1.58 2.19
N ASN A 25 7.24 -0.69 1.35
CA ASN A 25 8.02 0.38 0.71
C ASN A 25 8.58 1.38 1.73
N LEU A 26 7.82 1.72 2.78
CA LEU A 26 8.29 2.61 3.84
C LEU A 26 9.44 1.97 4.63
N LEU A 27 9.27 0.72 5.09
CA LEU A 27 10.32 -0.01 5.80
C LEU A 27 11.56 -0.20 4.94
N GLY A 28 11.36 -0.41 3.63
CA GLY A 28 12.45 -0.47 2.65
C GLY A 28 13.25 0.82 2.59
N THR A 29 12.59 1.96 2.62
CA THR A 29 13.25 3.27 2.65
C THR A 29 14.10 3.47 3.93
N TYR A 30 13.69 2.85 5.04
CA TYR A 30 14.41 2.89 6.31
C TYR A 30 15.43 1.76 6.50
N GLY A 31 15.61 0.87 5.53
CA GLY A 31 16.59 -0.22 5.60
C GLY A 31 16.23 -1.35 6.54
N VAL A 32 14.93 -1.51 6.90
CA VAL A 32 14.46 -2.55 7.82
C VAL A 32 14.27 -3.86 7.07
N ARG A 33 14.92 -4.95 7.54
CA ARG A 33 14.73 -6.29 6.96
C ARG A 33 13.29 -6.75 7.18
N THR A 34 12.57 -6.93 6.07
CA THR A 34 11.13 -7.18 6.13
C THR A 34 10.74 -8.40 5.29
N LEU A 35 9.89 -9.25 5.85
CA LEU A 35 9.22 -10.33 5.15
C LEU A 35 7.74 -9.99 5.01
N ILE A 36 7.22 -10.03 3.79
CA ILE A 36 5.80 -9.83 3.49
C ILE A 36 5.21 -11.16 3.07
N LEU A 37 4.22 -11.63 3.79
CA LEU A 37 3.49 -12.87 3.51
C LEU A 37 2.11 -12.53 2.95
N GLU A 38 1.81 -13.00 1.75
CA GLU A 38 0.53 -12.79 1.07
C GLU A 38 -0.05 -14.14 0.66
N ARG A 39 -1.28 -14.41 1.07
CA ARG A 39 -1.95 -15.68 0.77
C ARG A 39 -2.36 -15.81 -0.71
N GLU A 40 -2.75 -14.70 -1.34
CA GLU A 40 -3.14 -14.72 -2.75
C GLU A 40 -1.89 -14.81 -3.64
N PRO A 41 -1.93 -15.61 -4.71
CA PRO A 41 -0.78 -15.75 -5.60
C PRO A 41 -0.52 -14.47 -6.40
N ASP A 42 -1.53 -13.65 -6.63
CA ASP A 42 -1.43 -12.43 -7.44
C ASP A 42 -2.29 -11.29 -6.85
N ILE A 43 -2.20 -10.13 -7.48
CA ILE A 43 -3.04 -8.96 -7.20
C ILE A 43 -4.47 -9.26 -7.65
N ILE A 44 -5.45 -8.84 -6.84
CA ILE A 44 -6.88 -8.94 -7.21
C ILE A 44 -7.14 -8.21 -8.54
N ASP A 45 -8.02 -8.75 -9.35
CA ASP A 45 -8.35 -8.22 -10.68
C ASP A 45 -9.55 -7.26 -10.70
N TYR A 46 -10.18 -7.02 -9.55
CA TYR A 46 -11.32 -6.12 -9.39
C TYR A 46 -11.03 -5.02 -8.35
N PRO A 47 -11.56 -3.79 -8.57
CA PRO A 47 -11.33 -2.69 -7.64
C PRO A 47 -12.29 -2.76 -6.44
N ARG A 48 -11.76 -2.58 -5.23
CA ARG A 48 -12.53 -2.36 -3.99
C ARG A 48 -12.49 -0.92 -3.52
N ALA A 49 -11.51 -0.15 -4.01
CA ALA A 49 -11.33 1.27 -3.73
C ALA A 49 -11.17 2.04 -5.03
N VAL A 50 -11.66 3.29 -5.05
CA VAL A 50 -11.69 4.11 -6.25
C VAL A 50 -11.16 5.54 -6.04
N GLY A 51 -10.93 5.96 -4.80
CA GLY A 51 -10.50 7.33 -4.48
C GLY A 51 -9.21 7.36 -3.67
N MET A 52 -8.30 8.24 -4.05
CA MET A 52 -7.05 8.52 -3.33
C MET A 52 -6.92 10.02 -3.10
N ASP A 53 -6.59 10.41 -1.87
CA ASP A 53 -6.40 11.80 -1.49
C ASP A 53 -4.94 12.25 -1.54
N ASP A 54 -4.72 13.50 -1.22
CA ASP A 54 -3.41 14.14 -1.19
C ASP A 54 -2.55 13.66 0.00
N GLU A 55 -3.16 13.22 1.11
CA GLU A 55 -2.43 12.69 2.25
C GLU A 55 -1.82 11.32 1.91
N ALA A 56 -2.57 10.45 1.25
CA ALA A 56 -2.03 9.18 0.74
C ALA A 56 -0.90 9.41 -0.28
N LEU A 57 -1.08 10.36 -1.20
CA LEU A 57 -0.02 10.72 -2.17
C LEU A 57 1.23 11.28 -1.48
N ARG A 58 1.08 12.02 -0.38
CA ARG A 58 2.22 12.47 0.43
C ARG A 58 2.98 11.31 1.06
N ALA A 59 2.29 10.29 1.55
CA ALA A 59 2.93 9.07 2.04
C ALA A 59 3.70 8.36 0.92
N PHE A 60 3.11 8.25 -0.27
CA PHE A 60 3.78 7.68 -1.45
C PHE A 60 4.93 8.54 -1.97
N GLN A 61 4.91 9.86 -1.76
CA GLN A 61 6.04 10.73 -2.06
C GLN A 61 7.28 10.32 -1.27
N THR A 62 7.13 9.97 0.00
CA THR A 62 8.25 9.50 0.84
C THR A 62 8.94 8.27 0.26
N THR A 63 8.19 7.42 -0.44
CA THR A 63 8.70 6.21 -1.08
C THR A 63 9.07 6.40 -2.56
N GLY A 64 8.87 7.61 -3.13
CA GLY A 64 9.11 7.91 -4.54
C GLY A 64 8.08 7.30 -5.49
N LEU A 65 6.88 6.97 -5.00
CA LEU A 65 5.82 6.32 -5.80
C LEU A 65 4.65 7.25 -6.18
N ALA A 66 4.62 8.50 -5.71
CA ALA A 66 3.51 9.40 -5.96
C ALA A 66 3.32 9.69 -7.46
N GLU A 67 4.38 10.06 -8.17
CA GLU A 67 4.31 10.34 -9.61
C GLU A 67 3.99 9.09 -10.45
N PRO A 68 4.59 7.91 -10.20
CA PRO A 68 4.17 6.67 -10.85
C PRO A 68 2.69 6.36 -10.68
N LEU A 69 2.14 6.53 -9.46
CA LEU A 69 0.73 6.29 -9.17
C LEU A 69 -0.19 7.25 -9.92
N LEU A 70 0.18 8.52 -10.00
CA LEU A 70 -0.64 9.54 -10.67
C LEU A 70 -0.81 9.32 -12.18
N LYS A 71 0.03 8.52 -12.83
CA LYS A 71 -0.05 8.25 -14.26
C LYS A 71 -1.36 7.58 -14.67
N ASP A 72 -1.89 6.71 -13.79
CA ASP A 72 -3.12 5.94 -14.03
C ASP A 72 -4.33 6.51 -13.27
N MET A 73 -4.24 7.78 -12.82
CA MET A 73 -5.31 8.43 -12.06
C MET A 73 -5.97 9.58 -12.82
N ILE A 74 -7.27 9.72 -12.63
CA ILE A 74 -8.01 10.92 -13.01
C ILE A 74 -7.93 11.90 -11.85
N GLN A 75 -7.16 12.98 -12.02
CA GLN A 75 -6.85 13.93 -10.97
C GLN A 75 -7.93 15.02 -10.83
N ASN A 76 -8.04 15.60 -9.63
CA ASN A 76 -8.93 16.75 -9.32
C ASN A 76 -10.41 16.47 -9.64
N THR A 77 -10.88 15.25 -9.34
CA THR A 77 -12.26 14.87 -9.64
C THR A 77 -13.26 15.55 -8.73
N LEU A 78 -14.44 15.85 -9.31
CA LEU A 78 -15.59 16.37 -8.57
C LEU A 78 -16.35 15.25 -7.88
N LEU A 79 -16.83 15.50 -6.68
CA LEU A 79 -17.78 14.64 -5.98
C LEU A 79 -19.13 15.34 -5.90
N ARG A 80 -20.16 14.68 -6.41
CA ARG A 80 -21.53 15.18 -6.39
C ARG A 80 -22.39 14.30 -5.48
N TYR A 81 -23.11 14.94 -4.59
CA TYR A 81 -24.06 14.28 -3.69
C TYR A 81 -25.48 14.54 -4.16
N HIS A 82 -26.25 13.50 -4.26
CA HIS A 82 -27.64 13.56 -4.70
C HIS A 82 -28.56 12.96 -3.63
N HIS A 83 -29.76 13.57 -3.51
CA HIS A 83 -30.87 12.95 -2.79
C HIS A 83 -31.38 11.71 -3.54
N SER A 84 -32.19 10.90 -2.89
CA SER A 84 -32.83 9.72 -3.50
C SER A 84 -33.73 10.06 -4.71
N ASN A 85 -34.24 11.29 -4.79
CA ASN A 85 -35.00 11.80 -5.92
C ASN A 85 -34.14 12.33 -7.07
N GLY A 86 -32.82 12.16 -7.02
CA GLY A 86 -31.88 12.59 -8.05
C GLY A 86 -31.46 14.08 -7.96
N LYS A 87 -32.01 14.87 -7.06
CA LYS A 87 -31.63 16.27 -6.90
C LYS A 87 -30.26 16.40 -6.24
N MET A 88 -29.33 17.08 -6.89
CA MET A 88 -28.02 17.39 -6.32
C MET A 88 -28.17 18.38 -5.15
N PHE A 89 -27.52 18.09 -4.03
CA PHE A 89 -27.50 18.97 -2.86
C PHE A 89 -26.11 19.45 -2.48
N ALA A 90 -25.04 18.79 -2.96
CA ALA A 90 -23.67 19.25 -2.73
C ALA A 90 -22.75 18.84 -3.88
N GLU A 91 -21.76 19.67 -4.15
CA GLU A 91 -20.65 19.39 -5.03
C GLU A 91 -19.35 19.80 -4.33
N VAL A 92 -18.37 18.90 -4.31
CA VAL A 92 -17.06 19.12 -3.70
C VAL A 92 -15.99 18.91 -4.76
N GLY A 93 -15.27 19.99 -5.07
CA GLY A 93 -14.17 19.98 -6.05
C GLY A 93 -12.99 20.77 -5.51
N PRO A 94 -12.18 20.21 -4.59
CA PRO A 94 -11.08 20.95 -4.00
C PRO A 94 -10.00 21.23 -5.05
N LYS A 95 -9.65 22.51 -5.24
CA LYS A 95 -8.59 22.96 -6.15
C LYS A 95 -7.25 23.17 -5.43
N ALA A 96 -7.28 23.38 -4.11
CA ALA A 96 -6.09 23.58 -3.31
C ALA A 96 -5.25 22.30 -3.24
N LYS A 97 -3.93 22.46 -3.12
CA LYS A 97 -2.95 21.36 -2.97
C LYS A 97 -2.10 21.58 -1.71
N PRO A 98 -2.69 21.46 -0.50
CA PRO A 98 -2.00 21.81 0.76
C PRO A 98 -0.73 20.98 0.99
N PHE A 99 -0.67 19.77 0.44
CA PHE A 99 0.51 18.90 0.49
C PHE A 99 1.25 18.78 -0.85
N GLY A 100 0.99 19.72 -1.79
CA GLY A 100 1.60 19.70 -3.12
C GLY A 100 0.90 18.77 -4.13
N TRP A 101 0.02 17.89 -3.69
CA TRP A 101 -0.68 16.89 -4.51
C TRP A 101 -2.15 17.24 -4.74
N PRO A 102 -2.76 16.70 -5.83
CA PRO A 102 -4.20 16.85 -6.06
C PRO A 102 -4.98 16.18 -4.93
N ARG A 103 -5.96 16.88 -4.35
CA ARG A 103 -6.69 16.43 -3.16
C ARG A 103 -7.64 15.27 -3.41
N ARG A 104 -8.05 15.04 -4.65
CA ARG A 104 -9.03 14.03 -4.97
C ARG A 104 -8.74 13.42 -6.32
N ASN A 105 -8.43 12.14 -6.32
CA ASN A 105 -8.05 11.40 -7.51
C ASN A 105 -8.84 10.12 -7.59
N LEU A 106 -9.32 9.75 -8.77
CA LEU A 106 -9.90 8.44 -9.02
C LEU A 106 -8.82 7.51 -9.57
N PHE A 107 -8.83 6.27 -9.14
CA PHE A 107 -7.86 5.27 -9.55
C PHE A 107 -8.49 3.89 -9.75
N ILE A 108 -7.80 3.02 -10.44
CA ILE A 108 -8.11 1.59 -10.58
C ILE A 108 -7.17 0.83 -9.65
N GLN A 109 -7.73 0.24 -8.58
CA GLN A 109 -6.93 -0.37 -7.51
C GLN A 109 -5.90 -1.38 -8.01
N PRO A 110 -6.18 -2.34 -8.89
CA PRO A 110 -5.17 -3.27 -9.41
C PRO A 110 -3.97 -2.59 -10.07
N LEU A 111 -4.18 -1.48 -10.79
CA LEU A 111 -3.07 -0.72 -11.40
C LEU A 111 -2.20 -0.05 -10.33
N SER A 112 -2.83 0.58 -9.35
CA SER A 112 -2.09 1.20 -8.22
C SER A 112 -1.34 0.16 -7.40
N GLU A 113 -1.95 -1.01 -7.13
CA GLU A 113 -1.27 -2.10 -6.41
C GLU A 113 -0.05 -2.62 -7.16
N LYS A 114 -0.12 -2.73 -8.49
CA LYS A 114 1.05 -3.12 -9.32
C LYS A 114 2.20 -2.14 -9.13
N VAL A 115 1.91 -0.83 -9.14
CA VAL A 115 2.93 0.22 -8.90
C VAL A 115 3.53 0.08 -7.50
N ILE A 116 2.68 -0.06 -6.46
CA ILE A 116 3.13 -0.14 -5.07
C ILE A 116 3.96 -1.42 -4.86
N ARG A 117 3.49 -2.57 -5.34
CA ARG A 117 4.17 -3.86 -5.19
C ARG A 117 5.50 -3.88 -5.97
N SER A 118 5.53 -3.35 -7.19
CA SER A 118 6.78 -3.25 -7.96
C SER A 118 7.81 -2.33 -7.29
N GLY A 119 7.35 -1.33 -6.54
CA GLY A 119 8.22 -0.46 -5.75
C GLY A 119 9.07 -1.20 -4.73
N ILE A 120 8.57 -2.31 -4.17
CA ILE A 120 9.29 -3.13 -3.19
C ILE A 120 10.53 -3.79 -3.78
N ALA A 121 10.51 -4.16 -5.06
CA ALA A 121 11.63 -4.82 -5.73
C ALA A 121 12.94 -3.99 -5.75
N ARG A 122 12.87 -2.70 -5.41
CA ARG A 122 14.05 -1.83 -5.26
C ARG A 122 14.89 -2.17 -4.02
N PHE A 123 14.34 -2.89 -3.06
CA PHE A 123 14.93 -3.12 -1.75
C PHE A 123 15.35 -4.59 -1.59
N SER A 124 16.64 -4.85 -1.63
CA SER A 124 17.21 -6.22 -1.51
C SER A 124 17.01 -6.85 -0.13
N HIS A 125 16.67 -6.06 0.89
CA HIS A 125 16.42 -6.49 2.26
C HIS A 125 14.92 -6.72 2.56
N ILE A 126 14.06 -6.66 1.52
CA ILE A 126 12.65 -7.01 1.65
C ILE A 126 12.36 -8.23 0.78
N THR A 127 11.70 -9.21 1.38
CA THR A 127 11.23 -10.42 0.69
C THR A 127 9.71 -10.43 0.67
N VAL A 128 9.13 -10.71 -0.49
CA VAL A 128 7.69 -10.92 -0.65
C VAL A 128 7.45 -12.36 -1.05
N LEU A 129 6.65 -13.07 -0.26
CA LEU A 129 6.21 -14.44 -0.55
C LEU A 129 4.70 -14.43 -0.78
N THR A 130 4.29 -14.72 -2.01
CA THR A 130 2.88 -14.91 -2.38
C THR A 130 2.50 -16.39 -2.29
N GLY A 131 1.21 -16.69 -2.14
CA GLY A 131 0.74 -18.04 -1.91
C GLY A 131 1.08 -18.58 -0.51
N HIS A 132 1.34 -17.70 0.45
CA HIS A 132 1.73 -18.02 1.82
C HIS A 132 0.69 -17.48 2.80
N GLU A 133 -0.14 -18.37 3.31
CA GLU A 133 -1.20 -18.03 4.27
C GLU A 133 -0.68 -18.20 5.71
N VAL A 134 -0.75 -17.13 6.49
CA VAL A 134 -0.45 -17.20 7.94
C VAL A 134 -1.67 -17.76 8.66
N GLU A 135 -1.53 -18.93 9.27
CA GLU A 135 -2.60 -19.60 10.01
C GLU A 135 -2.64 -19.17 11.48
N THR A 136 -1.48 -19.13 12.13
CA THR A 136 -1.37 -18.78 13.55
C THR A 136 -0.05 -18.07 13.83
N PHE A 137 0.03 -17.44 14.99
CA PHE A 137 1.30 -16.93 15.52
C PHE A 137 1.40 -17.17 17.00
N THR A 138 2.64 -17.20 17.50
CA THR A 138 2.98 -17.19 18.92
C THR A 138 3.97 -16.07 19.19
N GLN A 139 3.95 -15.53 20.40
CA GLN A 139 4.85 -14.47 20.83
C GLN A 139 5.42 -14.78 22.21
N ASP A 140 6.71 -14.48 22.40
CA ASP A 140 7.40 -14.51 23.68
C ASP A 140 8.24 -13.24 23.89
N SER A 141 9.17 -13.26 24.85
CA SER A 141 10.05 -12.11 25.13
C SER A 141 11.09 -11.87 24.03
N GLU A 142 11.39 -12.89 23.22
CA GLU A 142 12.43 -12.83 22.19
C GLU A 142 11.86 -12.37 20.83
N GLY A 143 10.59 -12.75 20.53
CA GLY A 143 10.01 -12.36 19.25
C GLY A 143 8.67 -13.01 18.93
N VAL A 144 8.37 -13.04 17.64
CA VAL A 144 7.13 -13.63 17.10
C VAL A 144 7.47 -14.74 16.11
N THR A 145 6.81 -15.88 16.27
CA THR A 145 6.87 -17.01 15.33
C THR A 145 5.54 -17.19 14.63
N LEU A 146 5.56 -17.30 13.31
CA LEU A 146 4.36 -17.50 12.49
C LEU A 146 4.35 -18.91 11.92
N ASN A 147 3.16 -19.54 11.91
CA ASN A 147 2.93 -20.77 11.17
C ASN A 147 2.29 -20.42 9.83
N VAL A 148 2.91 -20.84 8.75
CA VAL A 148 2.57 -20.47 7.38
C VAL A 148 2.29 -21.73 6.56
N LYS A 149 1.24 -21.67 5.76
CA LYS A 149 0.83 -22.73 4.84
C LYS A 149 1.09 -22.31 3.41
#